data_58cf6d6df3ef11e9328a9d22dc97e684
#
_entry.id   58cf6d6df3ef11e9328a9d22dc97e684
#
_cell.length_a   1.000
_cell.length_b   1.000
_cell.length_c   1.000
_cell.angle_alpha   90.00
_cell.angle_beta   90.00
_cell.angle_gamma   90.00
#
_symmetry.space_group_name_H-M   'P 1'
#
loop_
_entity.id
_entity.type
_entity.pdbx_description
1 polymer ?
#
loop_
_entity_poly.entity_id
_entity_poly.type
_entity_poly.pdbx_seq_one_letter_code
_entity_poly.pdbx_strand_id
1 'polypeptide(L)'
;DESGPAAKEMLEQAGYEVVETLILPDEPAMLKTQLMRLADGRQLDLVLTSGGTGFSMRDQTPEATMAVADRNAPGIAEAIRYKSMAVTDRAMLSRGVSWITA
;
A
#
# COMPACT_ATOMS: atom_id res chain seq x y z
N ASP A 1 -0.84 -6.99 15.02
CA ASP A 1 -1.12 -7.19 13.61
C ASP A 1 -0.01 -8.05 12.97
N GLU A 2 -0.41 -9.14 12.34
CA GLU A 2 0.51 -10.10 11.76
C GLU A 2 0.86 -9.80 10.30
N SER A 3 0.10 -8.94 9.63
CA SER A 3 0.29 -8.69 8.20
C SER A 3 1.58 -7.93 7.91
N GLY A 4 1.98 -7.02 8.78
CA GLY A 4 3.22 -6.27 8.60
C GLY A 4 4.47 -7.15 8.61
N PRO A 5 4.69 -7.94 9.66
CA PRO A 5 5.82 -8.88 9.70
C PRO A 5 5.77 -9.92 8.58
N ALA A 6 4.59 -10.42 8.21
CA ALA A 6 4.45 -11.37 7.12
C ALA A 6 4.85 -10.74 5.78
N ALA A 7 4.42 -9.51 5.52
CA ALA A 7 4.79 -8.79 4.29
C ALA A 7 6.31 -8.56 4.23
N LYS A 8 6.92 -8.17 5.34
CA LYS A 8 8.37 -7.99 5.41
C LYS A 8 9.11 -9.26 5.04
N GLU A 9 8.71 -10.38 5.64
CA GLU A 9 9.34 -11.67 5.34
C GLU A 9 9.20 -12.06 3.88
N MET A 10 8.02 -11.89 3.30
CA MET A 10 7.78 -12.20 1.89
C MET A 10 8.62 -11.32 0.97
N LEU A 11 8.75 -10.05 1.27
CA LEU A 11 9.58 -9.13 0.49
C LEU A 11 11.06 -9.51 0.55
N GLU A 12 11.55 -9.85 1.73
CA GLU A 12 12.94 -10.27 1.90
C GLU A 12 13.24 -11.56 1.15
N GLN A 13 12.31 -12.52 1.19
CA GLN A 13 12.44 -13.76 0.43
C GLN A 13 12.43 -13.51 -1.09
N ALA A 14 11.74 -12.47 -1.54
CA ALA A 14 11.70 -12.10 -2.95
C ALA A 14 12.93 -11.28 -3.40
N GLY A 15 13.86 -11.00 -2.50
CA GLY A 15 15.10 -10.30 -2.84
C GLY A 15 15.09 -8.80 -2.58
N TYR A 16 14.05 -8.28 -1.95
CA TYR A 16 14.00 -6.87 -1.57
C TYR A 16 14.68 -6.64 -0.22
N GLU A 17 15.32 -5.51 -0.08
CA GLU A 17 15.84 -5.04 1.21
C GLU A 17 14.79 -4.15 1.87
N VAL A 18 14.25 -4.58 3.00
CA VAL A 18 13.27 -3.80 3.75
C VAL A 18 14.02 -2.85 4.68
N VAL A 19 14.06 -1.58 4.35
CA VAL A 19 14.85 -0.59 5.06
C VAL A 19 14.07 0.13 6.16
N GLU A 20 12.75 0.08 6.12
CA GLU A 20 11.94 0.72 7.16
C GLU A 20 10.55 0.08 7.21
N THR A 21 10.03 -0.11 8.43
CA THR A 21 8.65 -0.53 8.66
C THR A 21 8.01 0.42 9.65
N LEU A 22 6.73 0.74 9.41
CA LEU A 22 5.97 1.68 10.22
C LEU A 22 4.59 1.11 10.52
N ILE A 23 4.10 1.40 11.73
CA ILE A 23 2.72 1.17 12.12
C ILE A 23 2.12 2.54 12.36
N LEU A 24 1.07 2.88 11.62
CA LEU A 24 0.44 4.20 11.69
C LEU A 24 -1.02 4.06 12.13
N PRO A 25 -1.53 5.06 12.87
CA PRO A 25 -2.95 5.12 13.16
C PRO A 25 -3.74 5.43 11.88
N ASP A 26 -5.07 5.20 11.93
CA ASP A 26 -5.97 5.44 10.80
C ASP A 26 -6.24 6.93 10.61
N GLU A 27 -5.19 7.70 10.32
CA GLU A 27 -5.27 9.14 10.07
C GLU A 27 -4.68 9.45 8.70
N PRO A 28 -5.50 9.92 7.74
CA PRO A 28 -5.02 10.19 6.38
C PRO A 28 -3.87 11.20 6.32
N ALA A 29 -3.89 12.22 7.17
CA ALA A 29 -2.83 13.22 7.18
C ALA A 29 -1.48 12.63 7.56
N MET A 30 -1.46 11.73 8.54
CA MET A 30 -0.23 11.05 8.95
C MET A 30 0.26 10.10 7.87
N LEU A 31 -0.65 9.39 7.23
CA LEU A 31 -0.29 8.50 6.14
C LEU A 31 0.30 9.27 4.96
N LYS A 32 -0.31 10.38 4.56
CA LYS A 32 0.21 11.23 3.49
C LYS A 32 1.62 11.74 3.80
N THR A 33 1.84 12.21 5.02
CA THR A 33 3.14 12.71 5.45
C THR A 33 4.21 11.63 5.33
N GLN A 34 3.91 10.42 5.79
CA GLN A 34 4.87 9.33 5.73
C GLN A 34 5.11 8.85 4.30
N LEU A 35 4.08 8.78 3.47
CA LEU A 35 4.24 8.42 2.07
C LEU A 35 5.16 9.41 1.34
N MET A 36 4.97 10.70 1.56
CA MET A 36 5.82 11.73 0.97
C MET A 36 7.25 11.60 1.45
N ARG A 37 7.46 11.38 2.73
CA ARG A 37 8.79 11.22 3.30
C ARG A 37 9.52 10.03 2.70
N LEU A 38 8.83 8.89 2.59
CA LEU A 38 9.45 7.66 2.10
C LEU A 38 9.72 7.71 0.59
N ALA A 39 8.78 8.24 -0.18
CA ALA A 39 8.90 8.28 -1.62
C ALA A 39 9.77 9.43 -2.11
N ASP A 40 9.49 10.65 -1.67
CA ASP A 40 10.17 11.84 -2.18
C ASP A 40 11.41 12.18 -1.35
N GLY A 41 11.34 12.06 -0.03
CA GLY A 41 12.46 12.38 0.86
C GLY A 41 13.54 11.32 0.83
N ARG A 42 13.20 10.07 1.09
CA ARG A 42 14.17 8.97 1.08
C ARG A 42 14.38 8.35 -0.30
N GLN A 43 13.50 8.66 -1.25
CA GLN A 43 13.57 8.13 -2.62
C GLN A 43 13.66 6.60 -2.67
N LEU A 44 12.83 5.94 -1.86
CA LEU A 44 12.77 4.48 -1.85
C LEU A 44 12.13 3.96 -3.14
N ASP A 45 12.58 2.80 -3.59
CA ASP A 45 12.10 2.22 -4.85
C ASP A 45 10.67 1.73 -4.77
N LEU A 46 10.25 1.26 -3.58
CA LEU A 46 8.93 0.67 -3.38
C LEU A 46 8.44 1.00 -1.98
N VAL A 47 7.20 1.46 -1.89
CA VAL A 47 6.50 1.65 -0.63
C VAL A 47 5.23 0.82 -0.68
N LEU A 48 5.09 -0.11 0.26
CA LEU A 48 3.90 -0.94 0.38
C LEU A 48 3.10 -0.53 1.62
N THR A 49 1.80 -0.41 1.44
CA THR A 49 0.88 -0.19 2.55
C THR A 49 0.02 -1.43 2.76
N SER A 50 -0.40 -1.66 4.00
CA SER A 50 -1.30 -2.75 4.36
C SER A 50 -2.46 -2.16 5.15
N GLY A 51 -3.69 -2.48 4.74
CA GLY A 51 -4.91 -2.01 5.38
C GLY A 51 -5.48 -0.75 4.77
N GLY A 52 -6.66 -0.37 5.23
CA GLY A 52 -7.32 0.87 4.84
C GLY A 52 -7.88 0.89 3.42
N THR A 53 -8.12 -0.27 2.81
CA THR A 53 -8.62 -0.37 1.42
C THR A 53 -10.07 -0.81 1.30
N GLY A 54 -10.79 -0.93 2.43
CA GLY A 54 -12.19 -1.33 2.43
C GLY A 54 -13.14 -0.16 2.21
N PHE A 55 -14.41 -0.36 2.58
CA PHE A 55 -15.48 0.61 2.37
C PHE A 55 -15.84 1.41 3.62
N SER A 56 -15.17 1.15 4.75
CA SER A 56 -15.38 1.95 5.97
C SER A 56 -14.89 3.37 5.74
N MET A 57 -15.47 4.33 6.45
CA MET A 57 -15.04 5.72 6.39
C MET A 57 -13.60 5.91 6.86
N ARG A 58 -13.07 4.99 7.67
CA ARG A 58 -11.68 5.02 8.11
C ARG A 58 -10.71 4.52 7.04
N ASP A 59 -11.24 3.81 6.03
CA ASP A 59 -10.41 3.21 4.98
C ASP A 59 -10.06 4.27 3.95
N GLN A 60 -8.99 5.01 4.22
CA GLN A 60 -8.54 6.18 3.44
C GLN A 60 -7.19 5.98 2.77
N THR A 61 -6.63 4.75 2.79
CA THR A 61 -5.32 4.50 2.21
C THR A 61 -5.25 4.79 0.71
N PRO A 62 -6.24 4.38 -0.12
CA PRO A 62 -6.21 4.73 -1.54
C PRO A 62 -6.24 6.24 -1.77
N GLU A 63 -7.09 6.96 -1.05
CA GLU A 63 -7.20 8.41 -1.18
C GLU A 63 -5.90 9.11 -0.80
N ALA A 64 -5.27 8.68 0.31
CA ALA A 64 -3.99 9.25 0.74
C ALA A 64 -2.89 8.98 -0.29
N THR A 65 -2.86 7.78 -0.86
CA THR A 65 -1.89 7.41 -1.87
C THR A 65 -2.06 8.26 -3.13
N MET A 66 -3.29 8.38 -3.63
CA MET A 66 -3.59 9.18 -4.82
C MET A 66 -3.27 10.66 -4.60
N ALA A 67 -3.41 11.16 -3.37
CA ALA A 67 -3.16 12.56 -3.08
C ALA A 67 -1.69 12.95 -3.18
N VAL A 68 -0.76 12.00 -2.99
CA VAL A 68 0.69 12.28 -2.96
C VAL A 68 1.44 11.68 -4.15
N ALA A 69 0.80 10.88 -4.96
CA ALA A 69 1.43 10.23 -6.10
C ALA A 69 1.04 10.92 -7.40
N ASP A 70 1.80 10.68 -8.45
CA ASP A 70 1.69 11.44 -9.69
C ASP A 70 0.93 10.74 -10.79
N ARG A 71 1.14 9.43 -10.94
CA ARG A 71 0.58 8.67 -12.06
C ARG A 71 -0.02 7.36 -11.60
N ASN A 72 -1.19 7.05 -12.14
CA ASN A 72 -1.86 5.79 -11.87
C ASN A 72 -1.19 4.65 -12.66
N ALA A 73 -0.89 3.55 -11.96
CA ALA A 73 -0.39 2.32 -12.59
C ALA A 73 -1.30 1.16 -12.18
N PRO A 74 -2.55 1.13 -12.70
CA PRO A 74 -3.62 0.29 -12.14
C PRO A 74 -3.39 -1.21 -12.29
N GLY A 75 -2.54 -1.63 -13.21
CA GLY A 75 -2.35 -3.05 -13.51
C GLY A 75 -1.88 -3.88 -12.32
N ILE A 76 -1.03 -3.32 -11.45
CA ILE A 76 -0.52 -4.05 -10.28
C ILE A 76 -1.65 -4.32 -9.29
N ALA A 77 -2.43 -3.30 -8.95
CA ALA A 77 -3.56 -3.44 -8.03
C ALA A 77 -4.63 -4.37 -8.61
N GLU A 78 -4.90 -4.27 -9.91
CA GLU A 78 -5.84 -5.16 -10.60
C GLU A 78 -5.37 -6.62 -10.54
N ALA A 79 -4.10 -6.87 -10.79
CA ALA A 79 -3.53 -8.22 -10.73
C ALA A 79 -3.63 -8.81 -9.33
N ILE A 80 -3.38 -8.01 -8.30
CA ILE A 80 -3.51 -8.44 -6.91
C ILE A 80 -4.95 -8.83 -6.62
N ARG A 81 -5.92 -7.99 -7.00
CA ARG A 81 -7.34 -8.30 -6.81
C ARG A 81 -7.75 -9.57 -7.55
N TYR A 82 -7.32 -9.71 -8.80
CA TYR A 82 -7.66 -10.87 -9.62
C TYR A 82 -7.14 -12.16 -8.99
N LYS A 83 -5.86 -12.19 -8.60
CA LYS A 83 -5.28 -13.37 -7.98
C LYS A 83 -5.90 -13.67 -6.61
N SER A 84 -6.24 -12.64 -5.86
CA SER A 84 -6.85 -12.81 -4.55
C SER A 84 -8.28 -13.37 -4.62
N MET A 85 -8.96 -13.22 -5.75
CA MET A 85 -10.28 -13.82 -5.97
C MET A 85 -10.25 -15.35 -5.87
N ALA A 86 -9.11 -15.99 -6.12
CA ALA A 86 -8.94 -17.42 -5.92
C ALA A 86 -9.00 -17.81 -4.44
N VAL A 87 -8.73 -16.87 -3.54
CA VAL A 87 -8.77 -17.11 -2.08
C VAL A 87 -10.10 -16.67 -1.49
N THR A 88 -10.62 -15.52 -1.91
CA THR A 88 -11.88 -14.98 -1.42
C THR A 88 -12.53 -14.07 -2.45
N ASP A 89 -13.85 -14.23 -2.63
CA ASP A 89 -14.62 -13.33 -3.51
C ASP A 89 -14.62 -11.88 -3.01
N ARG A 90 -14.35 -11.67 -1.73
CA ARG A 90 -14.28 -10.31 -1.16
C ARG A 90 -13.11 -9.50 -1.69
N ALA A 91 -12.16 -10.14 -2.38
CA ALA A 91 -11.04 -9.42 -2.98
C ALA A 91 -11.50 -8.34 -3.95
N MET A 92 -12.63 -8.53 -4.64
CA MET A 92 -13.18 -7.51 -5.53
C MET A 92 -13.61 -6.24 -4.80
N LEU A 93 -13.81 -6.31 -3.48
CA LEU A 93 -14.20 -5.15 -2.66
C LEU A 93 -13.00 -4.32 -2.21
N SER A 94 -11.77 -4.77 -2.48
CA SER A 94 -10.59 -3.99 -2.17
C SER A 94 -10.50 -2.79 -3.11
N ARG A 95 -10.33 -1.59 -2.54
CA ARG A 95 -10.11 -0.36 -3.29
C ARG A 95 -8.63 -0.01 -3.40
N GLY A 96 -7.75 -1.00 -3.15
CA GLY A 96 -6.32 -0.81 -3.25
C GLY A 96 -5.91 -0.24 -4.60
N VAL A 97 -4.88 0.61 -4.60
CA VAL A 97 -4.37 1.29 -5.78
C VAL A 97 -2.87 1.08 -5.91
N SER A 98 -2.37 1.26 -7.09
CA SER A 98 -0.93 1.26 -7.37
C SER A 98 -0.61 2.50 -8.20
N TRP A 99 0.30 3.32 -7.70
CA TRP A 99 0.64 4.61 -8.28
C TRP A 99 2.14 4.82 -8.32
N ILE A 100 2.58 5.70 -9.19
CA ILE A 100 3.99 6.06 -9.35
C ILE A 100 4.16 7.50 -8.91
N THR A 101 5.20 7.75 -8.11
CA THR A 101 5.64 9.10 -7.80
C THR A 101 6.97 9.34 -8.52
N ALA A 102 7.07 10.48 -9.15
CA ALA A 102 8.23 10.79 -9.98
C ALA A 102 9.45 11.18 -9.17
#